data_1f0c77433bfd7787f51ab9a85e1bddd2
#
_entry.id   1f0c77433bfd7787f51ab9a85e1bddd2
#
_cell.length_a   1.000
_cell.length_b   1.000
_cell.length_c   1.000
_cell.angle_alpha   90.00
_cell.angle_beta   90.00
_cell.angle_gamma   90.00
#
_symmetry.space_group_name_H-M   'P 1'
#
loop_
_entity.id
_entity.type
_entity.pdbx_description
1 polymer ?
#
loop_
_entity_poly.entity_id
_entity_poly.type
_entity_poly.pdbx_seq_one_letter_code
_entity_poly.pdbx_strand_id
1 'polypeptide(L)'
;AAAQTRSGVVGVLATPGTLSSHRYASLMARYAGDIEVLEDPCLGLVQLIEAGATQAAETRDLLQRVVVPMLAAGADTLVLGCTHYPFIRPLLDDIAGPNVTIIDPAPAVARQTRNVLQQRDQLAPATRAGSLCCYTTGDAARMAALTADLLGVQCRVRAVRWTNNEVIANTREEATDYADFTD
;
A
#
# COMPACT_ATOMS: atom_id res chain seq x y z
N ALA A 1 13.85 -2.38 -7.92
CA ALA A 1 13.64 -1.78 -9.23
C ALA A 1 14.98 -1.60 -9.97
N ALA A 2 15.91 -0.84 -9.39
CA ALA A 2 17.23 -0.60 -10.02
C ALA A 2 17.97 -1.88 -10.45
N ALA A 3 17.86 -2.95 -9.67
CA ALA A 3 18.49 -4.25 -10.00
C ALA A 3 17.66 -5.09 -10.97
N GLN A 4 16.43 -4.73 -11.29
CA GLN A 4 15.53 -5.50 -12.14
C GLN A 4 15.28 -4.86 -13.51
N THR A 5 15.41 -3.55 -13.61
CA THR A 5 15.29 -2.87 -14.90
C THR A 5 16.40 -3.30 -15.86
N ARG A 6 16.04 -3.48 -17.12
CA ARG A 6 16.98 -3.77 -18.23
C ARG A 6 17.20 -2.53 -19.08
N SER A 7 16.23 -1.64 -19.15
CA SER A 7 16.30 -0.39 -19.89
C SER A 7 17.05 0.71 -19.15
N GLY A 8 17.19 0.59 -17.83
CA GLY A 8 17.65 1.66 -16.96
C GLY A 8 16.60 2.72 -16.68
N VAL A 9 15.35 2.54 -17.11
CA VAL A 9 14.24 3.49 -16.90
C VAL A 9 13.17 2.84 -16.03
N VAL A 10 12.82 3.50 -14.92
CA VAL A 10 11.86 3.01 -13.92
C VAL A 10 10.76 4.03 -13.71
N GLY A 11 9.50 3.61 -13.81
CA GLY A 11 8.35 4.41 -13.43
C GLY A 11 8.00 4.23 -11.95
N VAL A 12 7.74 5.30 -11.23
CA VAL A 12 7.29 5.29 -9.83
C VAL A 12 5.92 5.94 -9.73
N LEU A 13 4.94 5.14 -9.37
CA LEU A 13 3.59 5.60 -9.07
C LEU A 13 3.49 5.78 -7.55
N ALA A 14 3.37 7.02 -7.07
CA ALA A 14 3.34 7.29 -5.63
C ALA A 14 2.50 8.53 -5.33
N THR A 15 1.97 8.63 -4.11
CA THR A 15 1.20 9.83 -3.71
C THR A 15 2.11 11.06 -3.59
N PRO A 16 1.55 12.28 -3.72
CA PRO A 16 2.32 13.52 -3.54
C PRO A 16 3.09 13.56 -2.23
N GLY A 17 2.48 13.10 -1.12
CA GLY A 17 3.12 13.05 0.19
C GLY A 17 4.31 12.08 0.24
N THR A 18 4.28 11.01 -0.54
CA THR A 18 5.43 10.10 -0.67
C THR A 18 6.55 10.77 -1.45
N LEU A 19 6.26 11.32 -2.64
CA LEU A 19 7.25 11.94 -3.51
C LEU A 19 7.95 13.14 -2.87
N SER A 20 7.23 13.93 -2.07
CA SER A 20 7.79 15.09 -1.35
C SER A 20 8.53 14.74 -0.05
N SER A 21 8.57 13.47 0.35
CA SER A 21 9.15 13.09 1.64
C SER A 21 10.67 13.00 1.61
N HIS A 22 11.32 13.40 2.70
CA HIS A 22 12.76 13.22 2.88
C HIS A 22 13.22 11.75 2.79
N ARG A 23 12.34 10.81 3.19
CA ARG A 23 12.63 9.37 3.09
C ARG A 23 12.72 8.93 1.64
N TYR A 24 11.81 9.41 0.79
CA TYR A 24 11.82 9.12 -0.63
C TYR A 24 13.06 9.73 -1.30
N ALA A 25 13.37 11.00 -1.03
CA ALA A 25 14.57 11.65 -1.54
C ALA A 25 15.86 10.91 -1.15
N SER A 26 15.97 10.46 0.11
CA SER A 26 17.10 9.66 0.59
C SER A 26 17.19 8.31 -0.11
N LEU A 27 16.04 7.68 -0.41
CA LEU A 27 15.98 6.43 -1.15
C LEU A 27 16.49 6.61 -2.58
N MET A 28 16.04 7.66 -3.26
CA MET A 28 16.48 8.00 -4.61
C MET A 28 17.98 8.28 -4.66
N ALA A 29 18.50 9.10 -3.76
CA ALA A 29 19.93 9.38 -3.67
C ALA A 29 20.78 8.12 -3.48
N ARG A 30 20.23 7.12 -2.78
CA ARG A 30 20.95 5.88 -2.47
C ARG A 30 20.90 4.83 -3.59
N TYR A 31 19.79 4.76 -4.33
CA TYR A 31 19.52 3.62 -5.21
C TYR A 31 19.26 3.98 -6.67
N ALA A 32 19.07 5.25 -7.01
CA ALA A 32 18.72 5.69 -8.36
C ALA A 32 19.90 6.30 -9.15
N GLY A 33 21.14 6.14 -8.67
CA GLY A 33 22.31 6.83 -9.25
C GLY A 33 22.57 6.53 -10.72
N ASP A 34 22.25 5.31 -11.19
CA ASP A 34 22.54 4.84 -12.55
C ASP A 34 21.26 4.58 -13.38
N ILE A 35 20.09 4.99 -12.89
CA ILE A 35 18.82 4.79 -13.57
C ILE A 35 18.04 6.09 -13.71
N GLU A 36 17.26 6.18 -14.77
CA GLU A 36 16.27 7.23 -14.94
C GLU A 36 14.98 6.87 -14.18
N VAL A 37 14.48 7.77 -13.35
CA VAL A 37 13.25 7.58 -12.57
C VAL A 37 12.19 8.56 -13.05
N LEU A 38 11.10 8.03 -13.59
CA LEU A 38 9.92 8.75 -14.02
C LEU A 38 8.87 8.67 -12.91
N GLU A 39 8.45 9.81 -12.37
CA GLU A 39 7.54 9.88 -11.23
C GLU A 39 6.18 10.43 -11.62
N ASP A 40 5.11 9.86 -11.08
CA ASP A 40 3.77 10.43 -11.21
C ASP A 40 3.01 10.36 -9.86
N PRO A 41 2.38 11.48 -9.42
CA PRO A 41 1.63 11.55 -8.17
C PRO A 41 0.30 10.81 -8.19
N CYS A 42 -0.15 10.29 -9.31
CA CYS A 42 -1.40 9.55 -9.51
C CYS A 42 -2.60 10.21 -8.82
N LEU A 43 -2.78 11.52 -9.06
CA LEU A 43 -3.82 12.30 -8.40
C LEU A 43 -5.21 11.72 -8.67
N GLY A 44 -5.98 11.47 -7.61
CA GLY A 44 -7.32 10.88 -7.68
C GLY A 44 -7.36 9.35 -7.62
N LEU A 45 -6.24 8.65 -7.83
CA LEU A 45 -6.24 7.18 -7.89
C LEU A 45 -6.65 6.54 -6.55
N VAL A 46 -6.18 7.06 -5.41
CA VAL A 46 -6.58 6.55 -4.09
C VAL A 46 -8.08 6.66 -3.88
N GLN A 47 -8.68 7.80 -4.25
CA GLN A 47 -10.12 8.02 -4.13
C GLN A 47 -10.94 7.03 -4.96
N LEU A 48 -10.51 6.73 -6.19
CA LEU A 48 -11.14 5.73 -7.05
C LEU A 48 -11.06 4.32 -6.43
N ILE A 49 -9.91 3.95 -5.88
CA ILE A 49 -9.73 2.66 -5.20
C ILE A 49 -10.64 2.56 -3.97
N GLU A 50 -10.67 3.59 -3.13
CA GLU A 50 -11.54 3.62 -1.94
C GLU A 50 -13.04 3.72 -2.28
N ALA A 51 -13.39 4.14 -3.49
CA ALA A 51 -14.74 4.09 -4.00
C ALA A 51 -15.11 2.70 -4.59
N GLY A 52 -14.19 1.72 -4.56
CA GLY A 52 -14.40 0.39 -5.15
C GLY A 52 -14.27 0.38 -6.69
N ALA A 53 -13.85 1.48 -7.31
CA ALA A 53 -13.78 1.66 -8.76
C ALA A 53 -12.50 1.07 -9.38
N THR A 54 -11.94 -0.01 -8.80
CA THR A 54 -10.64 -0.57 -9.21
C THR A 54 -10.58 -1.06 -10.65
N GLN A 55 -11.73 -1.38 -11.27
CA GLN A 55 -11.85 -1.83 -12.67
C GLN A 55 -12.65 -0.86 -13.55
N ALA A 56 -13.02 0.30 -13.04
CA ALA A 56 -13.81 1.28 -13.75
C ALA A 56 -13.04 1.91 -14.93
N ALA A 57 -13.79 2.36 -15.95
CA ALA A 57 -13.21 3.06 -17.10
C ALA A 57 -12.40 4.31 -16.67
N GLU A 58 -12.91 5.06 -15.71
CA GLU A 58 -12.24 6.25 -15.17
C GLU A 58 -10.86 5.92 -14.56
N THR A 59 -10.75 4.80 -13.83
CA THR A 59 -9.48 4.33 -13.28
C THR A 59 -8.53 3.88 -14.39
N ARG A 60 -9.05 3.20 -15.41
CA ARG A 60 -8.27 2.83 -16.59
C ARG A 60 -7.73 4.06 -17.32
N ASP A 61 -8.58 5.06 -17.57
CA ASP A 61 -8.20 6.28 -18.25
C ASP A 61 -7.12 7.06 -17.47
N LEU A 62 -7.25 7.10 -16.14
CA LEU A 62 -6.23 7.72 -15.28
C LEU A 62 -4.89 6.97 -15.41
N LEU A 63 -4.91 5.65 -15.26
CA LEU A 63 -3.69 4.83 -15.36
C LEU A 63 -3.06 4.91 -16.74
N GLN A 64 -3.84 4.94 -17.82
CA GLN A 64 -3.30 5.10 -19.17
C GLN A 64 -2.59 6.44 -19.34
N ARG A 65 -3.16 7.54 -18.82
CA ARG A 65 -2.50 8.86 -18.88
C ARG A 65 -1.18 8.90 -18.13
N VAL A 66 -1.05 8.11 -17.07
CA VAL A 66 0.18 8.03 -16.24
C VAL A 66 1.19 7.06 -16.85
N VAL A 67 0.75 5.85 -17.16
CA VAL A 67 1.65 4.73 -17.49
C VAL A 67 2.12 4.78 -18.93
N VAL A 68 1.24 5.10 -19.89
CA VAL A 68 1.61 5.09 -21.32
C VAL A 68 2.79 6.03 -21.63
N PRO A 69 2.85 7.27 -21.11
CA PRO A 69 4.02 8.11 -21.29
C PRO A 69 5.31 7.53 -20.69
N MET A 70 5.23 6.88 -19.52
CA MET A 70 6.39 6.24 -18.90
C MET A 70 6.93 5.09 -19.78
N LEU A 71 6.04 4.26 -20.31
CA LEU A 71 6.40 3.17 -21.23
C LEU A 71 6.99 3.71 -22.53
N ALA A 72 6.42 4.79 -23.07
CA ALA A 72 6.95 5.44 -24.27
C ALA A 72 8.35 6.04 -24.07
N ALA A 73 8.66 6.46 -22.83
CA ALA A 73 9.99 6.90 -22.43
C ALA A 73 10.97 5.74 -22.14
N GLY A 74 10.53 4.48 -22.28
CA GLY A 74 11.38 3.31 -22.14
C GLY A 74 11.31 2.62 -20.77
N ALA A 75 10.39 3.01 -19.88
CA ALA A 75 10.23 2.31 -18.61
C ALA A 75 9.84 0.84 -18.82
N ASP A 76 10.62 -0.07 -18.31
CA ASP A 76 10.35 -1.51 -18.30
C ASP A 76 10.03 -2.05 -16.89
N THR A 77 10.07 -1.17 -15.91
CA THR A 77 9.81 -1.48 -14.51
C THR A 77 8.96 -0.39 -13.90
N LEU A 78 7.85 -0.76 -13.25
CA LEU A 78 6.97 0.15 -12.51
C LEU A 78 6.99 -0.20 -11.03
N VAL A 79 7.02 0.80 -10.15
CA VAL A 79 7.02 0.64 -8.69
C VAL A 79 5.75 1.21 -8.10
N LEU A 80 5.03 0.41 -7.29
CA LEU A 80 3.85 0.83 -6.57
C LEU A 80 4.26 1.47 -5.23
N GLY A 81 4.38 2.79 -5.21
CA GLY A 81 4.79 3.58 -4.05
C GLY A 81 3.65 3.97 -3.10
N CYS A 82 2.52 3.29 -3.16
CA CYS A 82 1.35 3.52 -2.29
C CYS A 82 0.72 2.19 -1.89
N THR A 83 0.25 2.09 -0.65
CA THR A 83 -0.40 0.87 -0.12
C THR A 83 -1.72 0.53 -0.80
N HIS A 84 -2.37 1.48 -1.45
CA HIS A 84 -3.60 1.27 -2.22
C HIS A 84 -3.34 0.67 -3.61
N TYR A 85 -2.21 0.95 -4.22
CA TYR A 85 -1.98 0.61 -5.62
C TYR A 85 -1.90 -0.89 -5.96
N PRO A 86 -1.57 -1.81 -5.05
CA PRO A 86 -1.72 -3.23 -5.31
C PRO A 86 -3.13 -3.66 -5.73
N PHE A 87 -4.18 -2.94 -5.31
CA PHE A 87 -5.57 -3.26 -5.65
C PHE A 87 -5.94 -2.98 -7.12
N ILE A 88 -5.18 -2.15 -7.81
CA ILE A 88 -5.36 -1.91 -9.26
C ILE A 88 -4.37 -2.72 -10.11
N ARG A 89 -3.63 -3.65 -9.49
CA ARG A 89 -2.62 -4.45 -10.17
C ARG A 89 -3.13 -5.16 -11.44
N PRO A 90 -4.33 -5.82 -11.45
CA PRO A 90 -4.82 -6.46 -12.66
C PRO A 90 -5.02 -5.48 -13.82
N LEU A 91 -5.55 -4.29 -13.54
CA LEU A 91 -5.75 -3.25 -14.53
C LEU A 91 -4.42 -2.66 -15.04
N LEU A 92 -3.46 -2.56 -14.14
CA LEU A 92 -2.12 -2.07 -14.45
C LEU A 92 -1.34 -3.08 -15.30
N ASP A 93 -1.46 -4.38 -15.03
CA ASP A 93 -0.88 -5.45 -15.85
C ASP A 93 -1.42 -5.43 -17.27
N ASP A 94 -2.74 -5.19 -17.45
CA ASP A 94 -3.37 -5.03 -18.76
C ASP A 94 -2.79 -3.86 -19.58
N ILE A 95 -2.56 -2.72 -18.91
CA ILE A 95 -2.07 -1.49 -19.56
C ILE A 95 -0.58 -1.60 -19.87
N ALA A 96 0.19 -2.09 -18.92
CA ALA A 96 1.65 -2.17 -19.04
C ALA A 96 2.11 -3.29 -19.96
N GLY A 97 1.34 -4.38 -20.03
CA GLY A 97 1.66 -5.55 -20.84
C GLY A 97 2.73 -6.47 -20.22
N PRO A 98 2.97 -7.64 -20.85
CA PRO A 98 3.72 -8.73 -20.23
C PRO A 98 5.24 -8.48 -20.13
N ASN A 99 5.76 -7.47 -20.81
CA ASN A 99 7.20 -7.16 -20.82
C ASN A 99 7.62 -6.16 -19.74
N VAL A 100 6.66 -5.63 -18.97
CA VAL A 100 6.89 -4.66 -17.89
C VAL A 100 6.86 -5.35 -16.55
N THR A 101 7.88 -5.14 -15.75
CA THR A 101 7.93 -5.64 -14.36
C THR A 101 7.22 -4.67 -13.44
N ILE A 102 6.18 -5.12 -12.74
CA ILE A 102 5.51 -4.31 -11.72
C ILE A 102 5.93 -4.78 -10.33
N ILE A 103 6.53 -3.88 -9.57
CA ILE A 103 7.04 -4.13 -8.22
C ILE A 103 6.03 -3.65 -7.18
N ASP A 104 5.44 -4.60 -6.47
CA ASP A 104 4.67 -4.38 -5.25
C ASP A 104 5.60 -4.58 -4.04
N PRO A 105 5.81 -3.57 -3.18
CA PRO A 105 6.66 -3.70 -2.01
C PRO A 105 6.02 -4.49 -0.86
N ALA A 106 4.71 -4.73 -0.84
CA ALA A 106 4.02 -5.35 0.28
C ALA A 106 4.57 -6.74 0.67
N PRO A 107 4.85 -7.68 -0.27
CA PRO A 107 5.47 -8.95 0.08
C PRO A 107 6.87 -8.81 0.70
N ALA A 108 7.64 -7.80 0.26
CA ALA A 108 8.97 -7.55 0.82
C ALA A 108 8.88 -6.99 2.25
N VAL A 109 7.94 -6.08 2.49
CA VAL A 109 7.65 -5.54 3.83
C VAL A 109 7.21 -6.65 4.77
N ALA A 110 6.30 -7.53 4.35
CA ALA A 110 5.83 -8.67 5.16
C ALA A 110 6.98 -9.61 5.54
N ARG A 111 7.87 -9.95 4.58
CA ARG A 111 9.06 -10.76 4.86
C ARG A 111 9.99 -10.08 5.85
N GLN A 112 10.23 -8.79 5.69
CA GLN A 112 11.09 -8.04 6.60
C GLN A 112 10.50 -7.93 8.00
N THR A 113 9.19 -7.72 8.12
CA THR A 113 8.49 -7.74 9.41
C THR A 113 8.69 -9.08 10.12
N ARG A 114 8.48 -10.19 9.42
CA ARG A 114 8.75 -11.53 9.96
C ARG A 114 10.19 -11.69 10.43
N ASN A 115 11.16 -11.25 9.63
CA ASN A 115 12.58 -11.36 9.98
C ASN A 115 12.91 -10.55 11.23
N VAL A 116 12.38 -9.34 11.36
CA VAL A 116 12.59 -8.51 12.56
C VAL A 116 11.97 -9.14 13.81
N LEU A 117 10.75 -9.67 13.71
CA LEU A 117 10.10 -10.37 14.81
C LEU A 117 10.88 -11.63 15.21
N GLN A 118 11.39 -12.38 14.25
CA GLN A 118 12.23 -13.55 14.51
C GLN A 118 13.53 -13.18 15.23
N GLN A 119 14.21 -12.13 14.78
CA GLN A 119 15.45 -11.66 15.42
C GLN A 119 15.24 -11.15 16.85
N ARG A 120 14.00 -10.78 17.20
CA ARG A 120 13.63 -10.29 18.53
C ARG A 120 12.94 -11.34 19.41
N ASP A 121 12.86 -12.59 18.94
CA ASP A 121 12.11 -13.67 19.59
C ASP A 121 10.64 -13.33 19.90
N GLN A 122 10.01 -12.56 18.98
CA GLN A 122 8.64 -12.07 19.10
C GLN A 122 7.67 -12.73 18.09
N LEU A 123 8.09 -13.79 17.41
CA LEU A 123 7.17 -14.56 16.56
C LEU A 123 6.16 -15.31 17.42
N ALA A 124 4.88 -15.19 17.06
CA ALA A 124 3.86 -16.02 17.68
C ALA A 124 4.12 -17.53 17.40
N PRO A 125 3.81 -18.44 18.35
CA PRO A 125 3.88 -19.87 18.10
C PRO A 125 3.02 -20.27 16.89
N ALA A 126 3.50 -21.21 16.08
CA ALA A 126 2.78 -21.69 14.89
C ALA A 126 1.39 -22.29 15.21
N THR A 127 1.17 -22.71 16.45
CA THR A 127 -0.10 -23.26 16.95
C THR A 127 -1.12 -22.20 17.34
N ARG A 128 -0.72 -20.92 17.42
CA ARG A 128 -1.61 -19.83 17.80
C ARG A 128 -2.31 -19.28 16.56
N ALA A 129 -3.63 -19.32 16.54
CA ALA A 129 -4.43 -18.64 15.53
C ALA A 129 -4.28 -17.11 15.68
N GLY A 130 -4.03 -16.43 14.57
CA GLY A 130 -3.99 -14.97 14.53
C GLY A 130 -5.40 -14.37 14.52
N SER A 131 -5.51 -13.13 14.97
CA SER A 131 -6.71 -12.32 14.80
C SER A 131 -6.36 -10.96 14.18
N LEU A 132 -7.31 -10.38 13.46
CA LEU A 132 -7.18 -9.05 12.87
C LEU A 132 -8.24 -8.13 13.46
N CYS A 133 -7.80 -7.02 14.03
CA CYS A 133 -8.67 -5.93 14.46
C CYS A 133 -8.17 -4.64 13.80
N CYS A 134 -9.07 -3.93 13.13
CA CYS A 134 -8.78 -2.66 12.48
C CYS A 134 -9.30 -1.51 13.33
N TYR A 135 -8.55 -0.42 13.37
CA TYR A 135 -8.94 0.81 14.03
C TYR A 135 -8.99 1.94 13.01
N THR A 136 -10.02 2.81 13.11
CA THR A 136 -10.17 3.94 12.21
C THR A 136 -10.62 5.20 12.95
N THR A 137 -10.08 6.34 12.54
CA THR A 137 -10.59 7.67 12.95
C THR A 137 -11.72 8.14 12.04
N GLY A 138 -12.00 7.41 10.94
CA GLY A 138 -13.11 7.65 10.03
C GLY A 138 -14.33 6.78 10.34
N ASP A 139 -15.12 6.50 9.31
CA ASP A 139 -16.31 5.66 9.41
C ASP A 139 -15.92 4.16 9.48
N ALA A 140 -16.31 3.51 10.59
CA ALA A 140 -15.97 2.11 10.83
C ALA A 140 -16.73 1.15 9.91
N ALA A 141 -17.97 1.46 9.53
CA ALA A 141 -18.76 0.62 8.63
C ALA A 141 -18.17 0.66 7.21
N ARG A 142 -17.79 1.86 6.75
CA ARG A 142 -17.10 2.02 5.47
C ARG A 142 -15.77 1.28 5.44
N MET A 143 -14.97 1.38 6.51
CA MET A 143 -13.70 0.65 6.59
C MET A 143 -13.91 -0.86 6.59
N ALA A 144 -14.94 -1.38 7.28
CA ALA A 144 -15.26 -2.80 7.27
C ALA A 144 -15.64 -3.28 5.86
N ALA A 145 -16.48 -2.52 5.15
CA ALA A 145 -16.87 -2.83 3.78
C ALA A 145 -15.62 -2.84 2.85
N LEU A 146 -14.79 -1.79 2.88
CA LEU A 146 -13.58 -1.71 2.07
C LEU A 146 -12.59 -2.85 2.38
N THR A 147 -12.44 -3.22 3.65
CA THR A 147 -11.55 -4.32 4.04
C THR A 147 -12.06 -5.65 3.48
N ALA A 148 -13.36 -5.88 3.51
CA ALA A 148 -13.97 -7.07 2.93
C ALA A 148 -13.81 -7.10 1.40
N ASP A 149 -14.08 -5.98 0.73
CA ASP A 149 -14.05 -5.88 -0.74
C ASP A 149 -12.62 -5.96 -1.30
N LEU A 150 -11.66 -5.24 -0.70
CA LEU A 150 -10.31 -5.13 -1.23
C LEU A 150 -9.38 -6.26 -0.76
N LEU A 151 -9.55 -6.76 0.45
CA LEU A 151 -8.67 -7.79 1.03
C LEU A 151 -9.33 -9.17 1.10
N GLY A 152 -10.64 -9.28 0.86
CA GLY A 152 -11.39 -10.54 1.02
C GLY A 152 -11.43 -11.06 2.47
N VAL A 153 -11.16 -10.20 3.45
CA VAL A 153 -11.15 -10.56 4.87
C VAL A 153 -12.20 -9.78 5.65
N GLN A 154 -12.91 -10.50 6.51
CA GLN A 154 -13.77 -9.89 7.50
C GLN A 154 -12.98 -9.69 8.79
N CYS A 155 -12.88 -8.44 9.26
CA CYS A 155 -12.24 -8.12 10.51
C CYS A 155 -13.13 -7.25 11.40
N ARG A 156 -12.88 -7.28 12.70
CA ARG A 156 -13.51 -6.33 13.62
C ARG A 156 -12.93 -4.94 13.35
N VAL A 157 -13.79 -3.94 13.09
CA VAL A 157 -13.38 -2.55 12.92
C VAL A 157 -13.90 -1.73 14.08
N ARG A 158 -13.02 -0.96 14.72
CA ARG A 158 -13.34 -0.09 15.86
C ARG A 158 -13.08 1.36 15.50
N ALA A 159 -14.04 2.23 15.78
CA ALA A 159 -13.84 3.67 15.68
C ALA A 159 -13.01 4.17 16.87
N VAL A 160 -12.02 5.00 16.56
CA VAL A 160 -11.16 5.67 17.55
C VAL A 160 -11.15 7.17 17.31
N ARG A 161 -10.75 7.95 18.31
CA ARG A 161 -10.52 9.39 18.16
C ARG A 161 -9.05 9.69 18.37
N TRP A 162 -8.56 10.62 17.58
CA TRP A 162 -7.25 11.22 17.79
C TRP A 162 -7.39 12.49 18.62
N THR A 163 -6.81 12.52 19.80
CA THR A 163 -6.89 13.65 20.71
C THR A 163 -5.55 13.82 21.42
N ASN A 164 -5.00 15.02 21.42
CA ASN A 164 -3.74 15.36 22.12
C ASN A 164 -2.58 14.41 21.84
N ASN A 165 -2.37 14.03 20.58
CA ASN A 165 -1.36 13.04 20.15
C ASN A 165 -1.58 11.61 20.69
N GLU A 166 -2.75 11.29 21.17
CA GLU A 166 -3.11 9.95 21.63
C GLU A 166 -4.33 9.42 20.87
N VAL A 167 -4.36 8.10 20.71
CA VAL A 167 -5.53 7.39 20.16
C VAL A 167 -6.41 6.96 21.33
N ILE A 168 -7.65 7.47 21.35
CA ILE A 168 -8.64 7.13 22.39
C ILE A 168 -9.71 6.25 21.74
N ALA A 169 -9.95 5.06 22.27
CA ALA A 169 -11.07 4.23 21.86
C ALA A 169 -12.41 4.92 22.23
N ASN A 170 -13.41 4.81 21.34
CA ASN A 170 -14.75 5.32 21.62
C ASN A 170 -15.43 4.39 22.64
N THR A 171 -15.12 4.58 23.92
CA THR A 171 -15.64 3.76 25.01
C THR A 171 -17.06 4.14 25.37
N ARG A 172 -18.06 3.35 24.93
CA ARG A 172 -19.24 3.03 25.75
C ARG A 172 -19.56 1.53 25.81
N GLU A 173 -18.86 0.68 25.03
CA GLU A 173 -19.13 -0.77 24.99
C GLU A 173 -17.90 -1.67 25.21
N GLU A 174 -16.71 -1.13 25.51
CA GLU A 174 -15.45 -1.86 25.32
C GLU A 174 -14.53 -2.00 26.55
N ALA A 175 -14.99 -1.68 27.74
CA ALA A 175 -14.16 -1.81 28.96
C ALA A 175 -13.87 -3.28 29.35
N THR A 176 -14.48 -4.25 28.69
CA THR A 176 -14.34 -5.67 29.01
C THR A 176 -13.31 -6.44 28.16
N ASP A 177 -12.87 -5.86 27.03
CA ASP A 177 -12.03 -6.60 26.07
C ASP A 177 -10.51 -6.29 26.17
N TYR A 178 -10.09 -5.32 27.00
CA TYR A 178 -8.66 -5.03 27.21
C TYR A 178 -7.98 -5.98 28.22
N ALA A 179 -8.77 -6.75 28.95
CA ALA A 179 -8.25 -7.69 29.96
C ALA A 179 -7.62 -8.98 29.37
N ASP A 180 -7.85 -9.26 28.08
CA ASP A 180 -7.34 -10.49 27.42
C ASP A 180 -5.96 -10.35 26.77
N PHE A 181 -5.27 -9.23 26.95
CA PHE A 181 -3.90 -9.03 26.41
C PHE A 181 -2.79 -9.04 27.46
N THR A 182 -3.12 -9.34 28.71
CA THR A 182 -2.14 -9.51 29.80
C THR A 182 -2.16 -10.94 30.32
N ASP A 183 -1.61 -11.88 29.52
CA ASP A 183 -1.02 -13.14 30.01
C ASP A 183 -0.03 -13.66 28.94
#